data_5a7aa6edfd4151825ba3b63de5689271
#
_entry.id   5a7aa6edfd4151825ba3b63de5689271
#
_cell.length_a   1.000
_cell.length_b   1.000
_cell.length_c   1.000
_cell.angle_alpha   90.00
_cell.angle_beta   90.00
_cell.angle_gamma   90.00
#
_symmetry.space_group_name_H-M   'P 1'
#
loop_
_entity.id
_entity.type
_entity.pdbx_description
1 polymer ?
#
loop_
_entity_poly.entity_id
_entity_poly.type
_entity_poly.pdbx_seq_one_letter_code
_entity_poly.pdbx_strand_id
1 'polypeptide(L)'
;MKLLVWLALFGAVCVCEGSRVLMVLPLGSASHKNIMTPLAEALGRRGHQVTVASLHAAPENASRSYTDLAATDAWTTVRKVTGDFNVFKMRQEGGGEDINSRVMKKVLRHLPEYCDAFLRDPAVQNAWNQKPDLILLPAFMNECGLALVHKFKVPFIYVTTSGLTPWTADLVGNPENPAYVPNQYLSYGAHMTLWERTVNTLVRLISPTLRTRLVLNKLDGVVQRFLGDPMVSLAEVEKNVSLVLVNSHYSLGHPRPLSPNVVEVGAMHCRPARPVADKQLSHFLDSSPTPVILFSLGSTIRSEQLPLSLRQTLVSAFRRLPYRVVWKWEGSAIENLPSNVLTRPWLSQQDVLGHPKVAAFMTHGGLLSLQEAVYHGVPVVGLPLMSDQHLNVRQAVTLGLGRQLLLEDITEDVLYETIMGVVEDPSFRQEVHQRSELLRDQETTPLNRAVYWSEHVLRHGGATHLKSAAVDLPIYQYLLLDVTCVLASVAIVAALLVWWILRAALRALLKALKRTTKSLLQKVSVHVKVE
;
A
#
# COMPACT_ATOMS: atom_id res chain seq x y z
N MET A 1 -23.74 -55.47 21.58
CA MET A 1 -22.35 -55.18 21.21
C MET A 1 -22.19 -54.33 19.90
N LYS A 2 -22.98 -54.56 18.85
CA LYS A 2 -22.89 -53.77 17.60
C LYS A 2 -23.37 -52.31 17.70
N LEU A 3 -24.30 -52.00 18.63
CA LEU A 3 -24.83 -50.64 18.83
C LEU A 3 -23.83 -49.70 19.57
N LEU A 4 -23.01 -50.27 20.46
CA LEU A 4 -21.98 -49.52 21.20
C LEU A 4 -20.77 -49.12 20.32
N VAL A 5 -20.47 -49.88 19.26
CA VAL A 5 -19.42 -49.57 18.30
C VAL A 5 -19.83 -48.42 17.38
N TRP A 6 -21.12 -48.30 17.02
CA TRP A 6 -21.65 -47.19 16.24
C TRP A 6 -21.71 -45.88 17.03
N LEU A 7 -21.96 -45.90 18.34
CA LEU A 7 -21.92 -44.73 19.21
C LEU A 7 -20.49 -44.26 19.47
N ALA A 8 -19.48 -45.15 19.46
CA ALA A 8 -18.07 -44.78 19.59
C ALA A 8 -17.51 -44.19 18.28
N LEU A 9 -18.04 -44.53 17.11
CA LEU A 9 -17.65 -43.96 15.81
C LEU A 9 -18.29 -42.58 15.53
N PHE A 10 -19.44 -42.28 16.17
CA PHE A 10 -20.06 -40.94 16.08
C PHE A 10 -19.56 -39.94 17.15
N GLY A 11 -18.79 -40.42 18.15
CA GLY A 11 -18.25 -39.58 19.24
C GLY A 11 -16.92 -38.88 18.96
N ALA A 12 -16.27 -39.15 17.83
CA ALA A 12 -15.14 -38.40 17.37
C ALA A 12 -15.59 -37.21 16.48
N VAL A 13 -16.49 -36.37 17.01
CA VAL A 13 -16.53 -34.99 16.55
C VAL A 13 -15.16 -34.43 16.92
N CYS A 14 -14.24 -34.41 15.97
CA CYS A 14 -13.07 -33.55 16.04
C CYS A 14 -13.61 -32.13 16.24
N VAL A 15 -13.72 -31.70 17.50
CA VAL A 15 -13.83 -30.31 17.83
C VAL A 15 -12.49 -29.75 17.37
N CYS A 16 -12.45 -29.30 16.12
CA CYS A 16 -11.32 -28.56 15.60
C CYS A 16 -11.30 -27.26 16.43
N GLU A 17 -10.58 -27.28 17.56
CA GLU A 17 -10.36 -26.05 18.33
C GLU A 17 -9.79 -25.03 17.36
N GLY A 18 -10.50 -23.91 17.21
CA GLY A 18 -10.06 -22.84 16.33
C GLY A 18 -8.70 -22.31 16.78
N SER A 19 -7.82 -22.07 15.84
CA SER A 19 -6.48 -21.51 16.13
C SER A 19 -6.55 -20.11 16.74
N ARG A 20 -5.55 -19.75 17.52
CA ARG A 20 -5.39 -18.41 18.10
C ARG A 20 -4.66 -17.50 17.14
N VAL A 21 -5.32 -16.46 16.69
CA VAL A 21 -4.79 -15.48 15.74
C VAL A 21 -4.63 -14.13 16.44
N LEU A 22 -3.42 -13.58 16.43
CA LEU A 22 -3.12 -12.28 17.01
C LEU A 22 -2.83 -11.27 15.89
N MET A 23 -3.63 -10.22 15.80
CA MET A 23 -3.39 -9.08 14.92
C MET A 23 -2.81 -7.93 15.74
N VAL A 24 -1.65 -7.40 15.34
CA VAL A 24 -0.87 -6.43 16.13
C VAL A 24 -0.64 -5.18 15.32
N LEU A 25 -1.20 -4.06 15.77
CA LEU A 25 -1.14 -2.76 15.10
C LEU A 25 -0.52 -1.71 16.04
N PRO A 26 0.82 -1.73 16.24
CA PRO A 26 1.53 -0.82 17.13
C PRO A 26 1.41 0.66 16.74
N LEU A 27 1.31 0.93 15.46
CA LEU A 27 1.15 2.27 14.90
C LEU A 27 0.17 2.21 13.73
N GLY A 28 -0.51 3.31 13.50
CA GLY A 28 -1.42 3.45 12.38
C GLY A 28 -2.64 4.28 12.71
N SER A 29 -3.34 4.70 11.70
CA SER A 29 -4.63 5.39 11.81
C SER A 29 -5.77 4.39 11.93
N ALA A 30 -6.98 4.90 12.19
CA ALA A 30 -8.19 4.08 12.16
C ALA A 30 -8.36 3.32 10.82
N SER A 31 -7.87 3.86 9.71
CA SER A 31 -7.92 3.19 8.41
C SER A 31 -7.09 1.90 8.36
N HIS A 32 -5.94 1.84 9.07
CA HIS A 32 -5.16 0.61 9.19
C HIS A 32 -5.92 -0.48 9.94
N LYS A 33 -6.69 -0.09 10.96
CA LYS A 33 -7.57 -1.02 11.67
C LYS A 33 -8.75 -1.45 10.80
N ASN A 34 -9.30 -0.53 10.01
CA ASN A 34 -10.47 -0.79 9.16
C ASN A 34 -10.22 -1.85 8.07
N ILE A 35 -8.98 -2.01 7.59
CA ILE A 35 -8.66 -3.09 6.65
C ILE A 35 -8.50 -4.43 7.36
N MET A 36 -8.02 -4.43 8.62
CA MET A 36 -7.81 -5.65 9.40
C MET A 36 -9.12 -6.21 10.01
N THR A 37 -10.04 -5.33 10.39
CA THR A 37 -11.28 -5.68 11.08
C THR A 37 -12.14 -6.70 10.32
N PRO A 38 -12.43 -6.57 9.02
CA PRO A 38 -13.21 -7.57 8.28
C PRO A 38 -12.56 -8.95 8.28
N LEU A 39 -11.23 -9.01 8.19
CA LEU A 39 -10.49 -10.27 8.25
C LEU A 39 -10.57 -10.88 9.67
N ALA A 40 -10.44 -10.07 10.72
CA ALA A 40 -10.59 -10.52 12.11
C ALA A 40 -11.99 -11.11 12.35
N GLU A 41 -13.04 -10.42 11.90
CA GLU A 41 -14.41 -10.89 12.01
C GLU A 41 -14.66 -12.19 11.22
N ALA A 42 -14.11 -12.27 10.00
CA ALA A 42 -14.30 -13.44 9.16
C ALA A 42 -13.61 -14.67 9.74
N LEU A 43 -12.38 -14.54 10.24
CA LEU A 43 -11.68 -15.62 10.93
C LEU A 43 -12.40 -16.03 12.22
N GLY A 44 -12.88 -15.05 13.01
CA GLY A 44 -13.66 -15.34 14.22
C GLY A 44 -14.97 -16.09 13.94
N ARG A 45 -15.71 -15.72 12.87
CA ARG A 45 -16.90 -16.46 12.44
C ARG A 45 -16.60 -17.89 11.97
N ARG A 46 -15.36 -18.18 11.59
CA ARG A 46 -14.90 -19.53 11.24
C ARG A 46 -14.43 -20.34 12.45
N GLY A 47 -14.57 -19.79 13.66
CA GLY A 47 -14.25 -20.47 14.92
C GLY A 47 -12.84 -20.22 15.45
N HIS A 48 -12.04 -19.36 14.81
CA HIS A 48 -10.73 -18.96 15.35
C HIS A 48 -10.89 -17.99 16.51
N GLN A 49 -10.01 -18.08 17.50
CA GLN A 49 -9.90 -17.11 18.60
C GLN A 49 -9.02 -15.94 18.12
N VAL A 50 -9.66 -14.87 17.65
CA VAL A 50 -8.95 -13.72 17.09
C VAL A 50 -8.86 -12.60 18.11
N THR A 51 -7.66 -12.06 18.32
CA THR A 51 -7.41 -10.87 19.14
C THR A 51 -6.78 -9.78 18.28
N VAL A 52 -7.32 -8.57 18.33
CA VAL A 52 -6.79 -7.39 17.64
C VAL A 52 -6.27 -6.41 18.68
N ALA A 53 -4.96 -6.25 18.77
CA ALA A 53 -4.31 -5.28 19.63
C ALA A 53 -3.89 -4.04 18.81
N SER A 54 -4.46 -2.89 19.12
CA SER A 54 -4.24 -1.64 18.35
C SER A 54 -4.33 -0.40 19.23
N LEU A 55 -3.86 0.76 18.73
CA LEU A 55 -3.98 2.05 19.41
C LEU A 55 -5.42 2.56 19.52
N HIS A 56 -6.31 2.10 18.66
CA HIS A 56 -7.68 2.63 18.55
C HIS A 56 -8.70 1.58 19.00
N ALA A 57 -9.56 1.96 19.96
CA ALA A 57 -10.71 1.14 20.30
C ALA A 57 -11.67 1.01 19.08
N ALA A 58 -12.30 -0.14 18.94
CA ALA A 58 -13.44 -0.26 18.04
C ALA A 58 -14.70 0.35 18.71
N PRO A 59 -15.72 0.77 17.94
CA PRO A 59 -16.98 1.27 18.50
C PRO A 59 -17.60 0.28 19.49
N GLU A 60 -18.12 0.76 20.63
CA GLU A 60 -18.62 -0.07 21.73
C GLU A 60 -19.78 -0.99 21.35
N ASN A 61 -20.61 -0.58 20.39
CA ASN A 61 -21.85 -1.28 20.02
C ASN A 61 -21.70 -2.27 18.85
N ALA A 62 -20.47 -2.57 18.42
CA ALA A 62 -20.25 -3.54 17.35
C ALA A 62 -20.31 -4.97 17.90
N SER A 63 -21.27 -5.78 17.45
CA SER A 63 -21.22 -7.23 17.64
C SER A 63 -19.99 -7.78 16.96
N ARG A 64 -19.09 -8.43 17.71
CA ARG A 64 -17.79 -8.87 17.22
C ARG A 64 -17.60 -10.36 17.43
N SER A 65 -17.03 -10.99 16.44
CA SER A 65 -16.54 -12.36 16.52
C SER A 65 -15.03 -12.41 16.89
N TYR A 66 -14.47 -11.32 17.41
CA TYR A 66 -13.07 -11.20 17.84
C TYR A 66 -12.95 -10.35 19.10
N THR A 67 -11.85 -10.51 19.83
CA THR A 67 -11.49 -9.66 20.99
C THR A 67 -10.75 -8.41 20.51
N ASP A 68 -11.24 -7.22 20.87
CA ASP A 68 -10.61 -5.94 20.57
C ASP A 68 -9.89 -5.39 21.79
N LEU A 69 -8.61 -5.16 21.68
CA LEU A 69 -7.77 -4.60 22.74
C LEU A 69 -7.21 -3.24 22.29
N ALA A 70 -7.61 -2.20 22.99
CA ALA A 70 -7.10 -0.85 22.77
C ALA A 70 -5.91 -0.57 23.71
N ALA A 71 -4.76 -0.26 23.14
CA ALA A 71 -3.56 0.17 23.84
C ALA A 71 -3.69 1.66 24.23
N THR A 72 -4.49 1.95 25.26
CA THR A 72 -4.87 3.33 25.64
C THR A 72 -3.72 4.12 26.22
N ASP A 73 -2.82 3.49 26.96
CA ASP A 73 -1.64 4.13 27.54
C ASP A 73 -0.63 4.48 26.45
N ALA A 74 -0.43 3.55 25.51
CA ALA A 74 0.38 3.79 24.32
C ALA A 74 -0.20 4.91 23.45
N TRP A 75 -1.52 4.93 23.24
CA TRP A 75 -2.19 6.01 22.52
C TRP A 75 -1.99 7.37 23.18
N THR A 76 -2.08 7.43 24.50
CA THR A 76 -1.81 8.66 25.26
C THR A 76 -0.38 9.15 25.05
N THR A 77 0.60 8.25 25.05
CA THR A 77 2.00 8.56 24.76
C THR A 77 2.17 9.07 23.34
N VAL A 78 1.60 8.38 22.35
CA VAL A 78 1.62 8.81 20.95
C VAL A 78 1.05 10.22 20.81
N ARG A 79 -0.10 10.50 21.42
CA ARG A 79 -0.72 11.84 21.38
C ARG A 79 0.12 12.93 22.02
N LYS A 80 0.75 12.66 23.18
CA LYS A 80 1.64 13.63 23.85
C LYS A 80 2.81 14.02 22.96
N VAL A 81 3.39 13.07 22.24
CA VAL A 81 4.58 13.26 21.41
C VAL A 81 4.25 13.81 20.03
N THR A 82 3.20 13.31 19.39
CA THR A 82 2.79 13.82 18.07
C THR A 82 2.12 15.17 18.16
N GLY A 83 1.51 15.50 19.30
CA GLY A 83 0.57 16.61 19.41
C GLY A 83 -0.64 16.40 18.50
N ASP A 84 -1.39 17.45 18.28
CA ASP A 84 -2.45 17.41 17.27
C ASP A 84 -1.81 17.37 15.87
N PHE A 85 -1.90 16.21 15.22
CA PHE A 85 -1.44 16.05 13.85
C PHE A 85 -2.31 16.90 12.93
N ASN A 86 -1.75 18.01 12.44
CA ASN A 86 -2.44 18.94 11.56
C ASN A 86 -1.62 19.16 10.29
N VAL A 87 -2.03 18.53 9.19
CA VAL A 87 -1.34 18.59 7.90
C VAL A 87 -1.34 20.00 7.31
N PHE A 88 -2.39 20.77 7.53
CA PHE A 88 -2.51 22.15 7.00
C PHE A 88 -1.51 23.08 7.70
N LYS A 89 -1.45 23.02 9.04
CA LYS A 89 -0.46 23.76 9.82
C LYS A 89 0.97 23.37 9.44
N MET A 90 1.23 22.07 9.30
CA MET A 90 2.55 21.58 8.88
C MET A 90 2.94 22.08 7.49
N ARG A 91 2.00 22.22 6.55
CA ARG A 91 2.26 22.80 5.23
C ARG A 91 2.59 24.30 5.33
N GLN A 92 1.82 25.07 6.09
CA GLN A 92 2.06 26.51 6.27
C GLN A 92 3.42 26.82 6.92
N GLU A 93 3.82 26.03 7.93
CA GLU A 93 5.08 26.19 8.65
C GLU A 93 6.28 25.63 7.88
N GLY A 94 6.06 24.95 6.75
CA GLY A 94 7.04 24.12 6.06
C GLY A 94 8.11 24.84 5.28
N GLY A 95 7.94 26.11 4.96
CA GLY A 95 8.95 26.86 4.21
C GLY A 95 9.33 26.24 2.86
N GLY A 96 8.43 25.47 2.21
CA GLY A 96 8.68 24.79 0.95
C GLY A 96 9.19 23.35 1.08
N GLU A 97 9.41 22.83 2.32
CA GLU A 97 9.74 21.42 2.51
C GLU A 97 8.53 20.52 2.22
N ASP A 98 8.77 19.43 1.50
CA ASP A 98 7.73 18.45 1.19
C ASP A 98 7.07 17.89 2.45
N ILE A 99 5.73 17.87 2.47
CA ILE A 99 4.93 17.44 3.61
C ILE A 99 5.21 15.99 4.01
N ASN A 100 5.45 15.10 3.05
CA ASN A 100 5.73 13.69 3.32
C ASN A 100 7.05 13.53 4.06
N SER A 101 8.08 14.29 3.65
CA SER A 101 9.39 14.33 4.33
C SER A 101 9.25 14.80 5.78
N ARG A 102 8.45 15.83 6.03
CA ARG A 102 8.23 16.37 7.39
C ARG A 102 7.50 15.37 8.28
N VAL A 103 6.41 14.79 7.77
CA VAL A 103 5.66 13.75 8.51
C VAL A 103 6.57 12.57 8.81
N MET A 104 7.31 12.09 7.81
CA MET A 104 8.21 10.96 7.98
C MET A 104 9.32 11.24 9.00
N LYS A 105 9.97 12.40 8.94
CA LYS A 105 10.98 12.81 9.94
C LYS A 105 10.41 12.83 11.36
N LYS A 106 9.18 13.34 11.53
CA LYS A 106 8.51 13.37 12.84
C LYS A 106 8.21 11.95 13.34
N VAL A 107 7.64 11.08 12.51
CA VAL A 107 7.35 9.69 12.85
C VAL A 107 8.63 8.94 13.20
N LEU A 108 9.66 8.99 12.35
CA LEU A 108 10.94 8.29 12.56
C LEU A 108 11.70 8.75 13.80
N ARG A 109 11.53 10.01 14.22
CA ARG A 109 12.15 10.54 15.44
C ARG A 109 11.59 9.84 16.69
N HIS A 110 10.29 9.63 16.74
CA HIS A 110 9.57 9.13 17.91
C HIS A 110 9.16 7.65 17.81
N LEU A 111 9.52 6.99 16.73
CA LEU A 111 9.17 5.59 16.49
C LEU A 111 9.63 4.64 17.62
N PRO A 112 10.84 4.79 18.21
CA PRO A 112 11.26 4.00 19.36
C PRO A 112 10.36 4.18 20.59
N GLU A 113 9.92 5.41 20.86
CA GLU A 113 9.04 5.73 21.99
C GLU A 113 7.66 5.12 21.82
N TYR A 114 7.12 5.16 20.59
CA TYR A 114 5.84 4.53 20.26
C TYR A 114 5.89 3.01 20.41
N CYS A 115 6.99 2.41 19.96
CA CYS A 115 7.24 0.99 20.09
C CYS A 115 7.30 0.56 21.56
N ASP A 116 8.10 1.22 22.37
CA ASP A 116 8.25 0.90 23.81
C ASP A 116 6.92 1.05 24.55
N ALA A 117 6.19 2.14 24.29
CA ALA A 117 4.89 2.38 24.89
C ALA A 117 3.87 1.29 24.52
N PHE A 118 3.83 0.87 23.25
CA PHE A 118 2.91 -0.19 22.79
C PHE A 118 3.26 -1.55 23.39
N LEU A 119 4.53 -1.92 23.40
CA LEU A 119 4.97 -3.20 23.93
C LEU A 119 4.76 -3.33 25.45
N ARG A 120 4.78 -2.20 26.17
CA ARG A 120 4.56 -2.15 27.64
C ARG A 120 3.12 -1.88 28.05
N ASP A 121 2.22 -1.60 27.09
CA ASP A 121 0.82 -1.35 27.40
C ASP A 121 0.17 -2.57 28.06
N PRO A 122 -0.50 -2.42 29.23
CA PRO A 122 -1.08 -3.56 29.96
C PRO A 122 -2.10 -4.36 29.14
N ALA A 123 -2.91 -3.70 28.31
CA ALA A 123 -3.89 -4.39 27.46
C ALA A 123 -3.18 -5.27 26.43
N VAL A 124 -2.09 -4.78 25.85
CA VAL A 124 -1.27 -5.53 24.88
C VAL A 124 -0.55 -6.69 25.59
N GLN A 125 -0.01 -6.46 26.78
CA GLN A 125 0.64 -7.52 27.56
C GLN A 125 -0.31 -8.65 27.94
N ASN A 126 -1.56 -8.34 28.26
CA ASN A 126 -2.59 -9.35 28.53
C ASN A 126 -2.90 -10.22 27.30
N ALA A 127 -2.82 -9.65 26.09
CA ALA A 127 -2.97 -10.42 24.84
C ALA A 127 -1.89 -11.51 24.68
N TRP A 128 -0.76 -11.40 25.37
CA TRP A 128 0.39 -12.30 25.25
C TRP A 128 0.40 -13.44 26.25
N ASN A 129 -0.52 -13.46 27.19
CA ASN A 129 -0.63 -14.55 28.17
C ASN A 129 -0.94 -15.90 27.49
N GLN A 130 -1.48 -15.86 26.27
CA GLN A 130 -1.73 -17.04 25.47
C GLN A 130 -0.91 -16.98 24.18
N LYS A 131 -0.07 -18.00 23.94
CA LYS A 131 0.71 -18.09 22.70
C LYS A 131 -0.23 -18.16 21.49
N PRO A 132 -0.11 -17.24 20.52
CA PRO A 132 -0.84 -17.35 19.26
C PRO A 132 -0.28 -18.47 18.38
N ASP A 133 -1.07 -18.93 17.41
CA ASP A 133 -0.65 -19.87 16.37
C ASP A 133 -0.26 -19.11 15.09
N LEU A 134 -0.76 -17.87 14.93
CA LEU A 134 -0.47 -16.98 13.80
C LEU A 134 -0.48 -15.52 14.26
N ILE A 135 0.45 -14.74 13.72
CA ILE A 135 0.47 -13.28 13.90
C ILE A 135 0.24 -12.59 12.55
N LEU A 136 -0.64 -11.57 12.52
CA LEU A 136 -0.80 -10.67 11.38
C LEU A 136 -0.33 -9.26 11.77
N LEU A 137 0.48 -8.66 10.89
CA LEU A 137 1.07 -7.33 11.08
C LEU A 137 0.80 -6.44 9.86
N PRO A 138 0.47 -5.16 10.03
CA PRO A 138 0.57 -4.21 8.93
C PRO A 138 2.03 -4.05 8.48
N ALA A 139 2.27 -4.05 7.17
CA ALA A 139 3.62 -4.08 6.60
C ALA A 139 4.36 -2.71 6.58
N PHE A 140 3.86 -1.68 7.29
CA PHE A 140 4.43 -0.35 7.31
C PHE A 140 4.34 0.28 8.69
N MET A 141 5.48 0.69 9.24
CA MET A 141 5.63 1.33 10.57
C MET A 141 5.09 0.50 11.74
N ASN A 142 4.93 -0.82 11.56
CA ASN A 142 4.45 -1.75 12.57
C ASN A 142 5.47 -2.87 12.88
N GLU A 143 6.72 -2.68 12.49
CA GLU A 143 7.84 -3.62 12.66
C GLU A 143 8.13 -3.92 14.14
N CYS A 144 7.69 -3.05 15.05
CA CYS A 144 7.65 -3.29 16.49
C CYS A 144 6.94 -4.61 16.84
N GLY A 145 5.88 -4.96 16.12
CA GLY A 145 5.15 -6.22 16.29
C GLY A 145 5.97 -7.48 16.02
N LEU A 146 7.10 -7.37 15.30
CA LEU A 146 8.04 -8.47 15.10
C LEU A 146 8.67 -8.97 16.41
N ALA A 147 8.67 -8.15 17.46
CA ALA A 147 9.06 -8.59 18.81
C ALA A 147 8.26 -9.81 19.26
N LEU A 148 6.97 -9.86 18.92
CA LEU A 148 6.07 -10.96 19.28
C LEU A 148 6.29 -12.18 18.40
N VAL A 149 6.58 -11.98 17.11
CA VAL A 149 6.98 -13.05 16.20
C VAL A 149 8.23 -13.75 16.74
N HIS A 150 9.24 -13.00 17.15
CA HIS A 150 10.46 -13.54 17.76
C HIS A 150 10.19 -14.26 19.08
N LYS A 151 9.39 -13.63 19.97
CA LYS A 151 9.05 -14.19 21.28
C LYS A 151 8.34 -15.54 21.17
N PHE A 152 7.35 -15.64 20.29
CA PHE A 152 6.50 -16.84 20.18
C PHE A 152 7.00 -17.87 19.18
N LYS A 153 7.89 -17.47 18.26
CA LYS A 153 8.41 -18.31 17.17
C LYS A 153 7.29 -18.96 16.38
N VAL A 154 6.34 -18.15 15.95
CA VAL A 154 5.15 -18.56 15.16
C VAL A 154 5.19 -17.94 13.77
N PRO A 155 4.52 -18.55 12.78
CA PRO A 155 4.38 -17.95 11.47
C PRO A 155 3.68 -16.60 11.55
N PHE A 156 4.00 -15.71 10.60
CA PHE A 156 3.32 -14.43 10.51
C PHE A 156 3.05 -14.02 9.06
N ILE A 157 2.05 -13.16 8.90
CA ILE A 157 1.59 -12.61 7.63
C ILE A 157 1.68 -11.09 7.71
N TYR A 158 2.24 -10.47 6.67
CA TYR A 158 2.09 -9.04 6.48
C TYR A 158 0.80 -8.70 5.73
N VAL A 159 0.12 -7.65 6.19
CA VAL A 159 -1.03 -7.06 5.50
C VAL A 159 -0.65 -5.63 5.10
N THR A 160 -0.65 -5.32 3.80
CA THR A 160 -0.39 -3.95 3.39
C THR A 160 -1.69 -3.14 3.37
N THR A 161 -1.63 -1.88 3.77
CA THR A 161 -2.75 -0.93 3.69
C THR A 161 -2.76 -0.14 2.38
N SER A 162 -1.63 -0.18 1.68
CA SER A 162 -1.38 0.37 0.35
C SER A 162 -0.90 -0.74 -0.59
N GLY A 163 -0.31 -0.41 -1.72
CA GLY A 163 0.35 -1.38 -2.60
C GLY A 163 1.59 -2.04 -1.97
N LEU A 164 2.20 -2.95 -2.71
CA LEU A 164 3.44 -3.62 -2.32
C LEU A 164 4.59 -2.60 -2.31
N THR A 165 5.35 -2.56 -1.21
CA THR A 165 6.54 -1.70 -1.10
C THR A 165 7.80 -2.43 -1.57
N PRO A 166 8.87 -1.72 -1.99
CA PRO A 166 10.12 -2.38 -2.42
C PRO A 166 10.68 -3.37 -1.42
N TRP A 167 10.69 -3.03 -0.13
CA TRP A 167 11.21 -3.92 0.90
C TRP A 167 10.32 -5.12 1.19
N THR A 168 8.98 -4.98 1.10
CA THR A 168 8.07 -6.13 1.23
C THR A 168 8.17 -7.05 0.00
N ALA A 169 8.41 -6.49 -1.18
CA ALA A 169 8.68 -7.27 -2.38
C ALA A 169 9.98 -8.09 -2.24
N ASP A 170 11.05 -7.47 -1.73
CA ASP A 170 12.34 -8.14 -1.50
C ASP A 170 12.22 -9.28 -0.48
N LEU A 171 11.49 -9.06 0.62
CA LEU A 171 11.27 -10.07 1.67
C LEU A 171 10.62 -11.36 1.17
N VAL A 172 9.78 -11.26 0.15
CA VAL A 172 9.05 -12.40 -0.43
C VAL A 172 9.59 -12.83 -1.79
N GLY A 173 10.66 -12.19 -2.26
CA GLY A 173 11.26 -12.48 -3.57
C GLY A 173 10.35 -12.15 -4.75
N ASN A 174 9.45 -11.16 -4.59
CA ASN A 174 8.58 -10.72 -5.66
C ASN A 174 9.35 -9.88 -6.69
N PRO A 175 9.31 -10.21 -7.98
CA PRO A 175 9.99 -9.41 -8.99
C PRO A 175 9.33 -8.04 -9.15
N GLU A 176 10.09 -6.97 -8.94
CA GLU A 176 9.65 -5.60 -9.19
C GLU A 176 10.57 -4.93 -10.22
N ASN A 177 10.07 -4.73 -11.43
CA ASN A 177 10.82 -4.02 -12.45
C ASN A 177 10.49 -2.52 -12.40
N PRO A 178 11.45 -1.66 -12.01
CA PRO A 178 11.22 -0.23 -11.87
C PRO A 178 10.96 0.49 -13.21
N ALA A 179 11.08 -0.19 -14.34
CA ALA A 179 10.78 0.40 -15.64
C ALA A 179 9.28 0.65 -15.86
N TYR A 180 8.40 -0.13 -15.18
CA TYR A 180 6.94 -0.03 -15.35
C TYR A 180 6.15 -0.19 -14.04
N VAL A 181 6.81 -0.51 -12.91
CA VAL A 181 6.21 -0.55 -11.58
C VAL A 181 6.60 0.73 -10.83
N PRO A 182 5.70 1.73 -10.72
CA PRO A 182 6.00 2.96 -10.03
C PRO A 182 6.05 2.75 -8.52
N ASN A 183 6.98 3.43 -7.86
CA ASN A 183 7.05 3.46 -6.41
C ASN A 183 5.86 4.26 -5.84
N GLN A 184 5.24 3.76 -4.79
CA GLN A 184 4.03 4.38 -4.20
C GLN A 184 4.25 5.78 -3.61
N TYR A 185 5.50 6.19 -3.37
CA TYR A 185 5.82 7.54 -2.88
C TYR A 185 6.18 8.51 -4.01
N LEU A 186 6.23 8.01 -5.24
CA LEU A 186 6.44 8.83 -6.43
C LEU A 186 5.12 8.92 -7.20
N SER A 187 4.70 10.12 -7.55
CA SER A 187 3.47 10.33 -8.30
C SER A 187 3.63 9.98 -9.79
N TYR A 188 4.23 8.82 -10.11
CA TYR A 188 4.46 8.36 -11.47
C TYR A 188 3.41 7.36 -11.93
N GLY A 189 3.14 7.32 -13.23
CA GLY A 189 2.31 6.28 -13.85
C GLY A 189 3.15 5.09 -14.34
N ALA A 190 2.51 4.06 -14.91
CA ALA A 190 3.23 2.91 -15.49
C ALA A 190 4.06 3.29 -16.74
N HIS A 191 3.64 4.32 -17.47
CA HIS A 191 4.36 4.85 -18.64
C HIS A 191 5.26 6.01 -18.24
N MET A 192 6.42 5.68 -17.71
CA MET A 192 7.39 6.66 -17.22
C MET A 192 8.32 7.17 -18.33
N THR A 193 8.66 8.46 -18.30
CA THR A 193 9.76 9.04 -19.06
C THR A 193 11.12 8.47 -18.61
N LEU A 194 12.18 8.69 -19.37
CA LEU A 194 13.53 8.26 -18.96
C LEU A 194 13.92 8.81 -17.59
N TRP A 195 13.61 10.07 -17.31
CA TRP A 195 13.91 10.69 -16.01
C TRP A 195 13.11 10.05 -14.87
N GLU A 196 11.81 9.86 -15.04
CA GLU A 196 10.96 9.21 -14.04
C GLU A 196 11.42 7.76 -13.78
N ARG A 197 11.78 6.99 -14.82
CA ARG A 197 12.35 5.64 -14.64
C ARG A 197 13.67 5.67 -13.88
N THR A 198 14.53 6.66 -14.15
CA THR A 198 15.81 6.80 -13.44
C THR A 198 15.57 7.06 -11.96
N VAL A 199 14.72 8.02 -11.61
CA VAL A 199 14.37 8.33 -10.22
C VAL A 199 13.71 7.14 -9.56
N ASN A 200 12.75 6.50 -10.23
CA ASN A 200 12.07 5.31 -9.73
C ASN A 200 13.05 4.17 -9.42
N THR A 201 14.02 3.93 -10.30
CA THR A 201 15.06 2.91 -10.10
C THR A 201 15.94 3.24 -8.91
N LEU A 202 16.38 4.50 -8.77
CA LEU A 202 17.20 4.92 -7.63
C LEU A 202 16.46 4.74 -6.29
N VAL A 203 15.20 5.16 -6.24
CA VAL A 203 14.36 4.98 -5.05
C VAL A 203 14.15 3.49 -4.75
N ARG A 204 13.90 2.66 -5.76
CA ARG A 204 13.76 1.19 -5.61
C ARG A 204 15.00 0.55 -5.01
N LEU A 205 16.20 0.97 -5.44
CA LEU A 205 17.47 0.42 -4.96
C LEU A 205 17.84 0.89 -3.55
N ILE A 206 17.54 2.14 -3.22
CA ILE A 206 18.00 2.77 -1.97
C ILE A 206 17.02 2.53 -0.81
N SER A 207 15.71 2.49 -1.07
CA SER A 207 14.69 2.47 -0.02
C SER A 207 14.76 1.28 0.95
N PRO A 208 15.10 0.03 0.55
CA PRO A 208 15.20 -1.07 1.49
C PRO A 208 16.34 -0.88 2.50
N THR A 209 17.52 -0.45 2.02
CA THR A 209 18.67 -0.16 2.89
C THR A 209 18.38 1.02 3.83
N LEU A 210 17.75 2.08 3.30
CA LEU A 210 17.39 3.24 4.08
C LEU A 210 16.36 2.88 5.18
N ARG A 211 15.35 2.07 4.85
CA ARG A 211 14.39 1.56 5.82
C ARG A 211 15.08 0.74 6.92
N THR A 212 15.96 -0.18 6.57
CA THR A 212 16.70 -0.98 7.56
C THR A 212 17.42 -0.06 8.55
N ARG A 213 18.14 0.96 8.07
CA ARG A 213 18.89 1.89 8.93
C ARG A 213 18.01 2.81 9.75
N LEU A 214 16.94 3.35 9.17
CA LEU A 214 16.10 4.38 9.81
C LEU A 214 14.96 3.80 10.65
N VAL A 215 14.54 2.57 10.40
CA VAL A 215 13.41 1.93 11.09
C VAL A 215 13.91 0.73 11.90
N LEU A 216 14.37 -0.35 11.25
CA LEU A 216 14.67 -1.61 11.92
C LEU A 216 15.77 -1.46 12.97
N ASN A 217 16.93 -0.89 12.61
CA ASN A 217 18.05 -0.72 13.54
C ASN A 217 17.69 0.19 14.75
N LYS A 218 16.77 1.14 14.56
CA LYS A 218 16.29 1.96 15.69
C LYS A 218 15.38 1.18 16.63
N LEU A 219 14.57 0.29 16.08
CA LEU A 219 13.65 -0.53 16.85
C LEU A 219 14.35 -1.72 17.51
N ASP A 220 15.44 -2.24 16.93
CA ASP A 220 16.22 -3.34 17.52
C ASP A 220 16.55 -3.07 18.99
N GLY A 221 17.09 -1.89 19.31
CA GLY A 221 17.45 -1.54 20.68
C GLY A 221 16.26 -1.48 21.65
N VAL A 222 15.06 -1.15 21.18
CA VAL A 222 13.83 -1.18 22.00
C VAL A 222 13.42 -2.62 22.26
N VAL A 223 13.36 -3.42 21.18
CA VAL A 223 12.92 -4.82 21.25
C VAL A 223 13.89 -5.68 22.06
N GLN A 224 15.19 -5.48 21.90
CA GLN A 224 16.22 -6.15 22.69
C GLN A 224 16.05 -5.90 24.20
N ARG A 225 15.83 -4.64 24.60
CA ARG A 225 15.55 -4.31 26.02
C ARG A 225 14.25 -4.90 26.52
N PHE A 226 13.23 -4.92 25.67
CA PHE A 226 11.91 -5.43 26.02
C PHE A 226 11.92 -6.96 26.21
N LEU A 227 12.60 -7.70 25.31
CA LEU A 227 12.70 -9.16 25.35
C LEU A 227 13.80 -9.67 26.29
N GLY A 228 14.75 -8.80 26.72
CA GLY A 228 15.94 -9.20 27.45
C GLY A 228 16.92 -10.03 26.59
N ASP A 229 16.84 -9.92 25.26
CA ASP A 229 17.67 -10.65 24.31
C ASP A 229 18.45 -9.67 23.42
N PRO A 230 19.77 -9.48 23.67
CA PRO A 230 20.58 -8.52 22.93
C PRO A 230 20.90 -8.96 21.49
N MET A 231 20.61 -10.21 21.14
CA MET A 231 20.92 -10.77 19.82
C MET A 231 19.78 -10.64 18.82
N VAL A 232 18.60 -10.14 19.23
CA VAL A 232 17.46 -9.97 18.33
C VAL A 232 17.76 -8.93 17.26
N SER A 233 17.57 -9.30 16.01
CA SER A 233 17.56 -8.42 14.86
C SER A 233 16.22 -8.52 14.15
N LEU A 234 15.49 -7.41 14.09
CA LEU A 234 14.19 -7.36 13.40
C LEU A 234 14.32 -7.64 11.91
N ALA A 235 15.45 -7.28 11.30
CA ALA A 235 15.74 -7.59 9.92
C ALA A 235 15.82 -9.10 9.67
N GLU A 236 16.39 -9.87 10.62
CA GLU A 236 16.42 -11.33 10.51
C GLU A 236 15.07 -11.98 10.83
N VAL A 237 14.34 -11.46 11.82
CA VAL A 237 12.99 -11.94 12.13
C VAL A 237 12.05 -11.75 10.94
N GLU A 238 12.16 -10.62 10.26
CA GLU A 238 11.29 -10.24 9.14
C GLU A 238 11.44 -11.17 7.91
N LYS A 239 12.62 -11.73 7.68
CA LYS A 239 12.87 -12.71 6.60
C LYS A 239 12.01 -13.97 6.70
N ASN A 240 11.43 -14.24 7.88
CA ASN A 240 10.57 -15.40 8.11
C ASN A 240 9.09 -15.13 7.75
N VAL A 241 8.78 -14.01 7.10
CA VAL A 241 7.41 -13.75 6.65
C VAL A 241 6.89 -14.88 5.78
N SER A 242 5.69 -15.37 6.11
CA SER A 242 5.06 -16.48 5.38
C SER A 242 4.48 -16.03 4.05
N LEU A 243 3.72 -14.94 4.05
CA LEU A 243 3.16 -14.33 2.86
C LEU A 243 2.77 -12.86 3.13
N VAL A 244 2.44 -12.14 2.07
CA VAL A 244 1.94 -10.77 2.12
C VAL A 244 0.54 -10.72 1.51
N LEU A 245 -0.45 -10.27 2.30
CA LEU A 245 -1.76 -9.89 1.82
C LEU A 245 -1.67 -8.43 1.36
N VAL A 246 -1.70 -8.21 0.06
CA VAL A 246 -1.50 -6.86 -0.50
C VAL A 246 -2.84 -6.20 -0.86
N ASN A 247 -3.06 -4.97 -0.37
CA ASN A 247 -4.26 -4.19 -0.66
C ASN A 247 -4.17 -3.55 -2.05
N SER A 248 -4.06 -4.39 -3.08
CA SER A 248 -4.08 -3.98 -4.48
C SER A 248 -5.05 -4.82 -5.29
N HIS A 249 -5.50 -4.28 -6.42
CA HIS A 249 -6.28 -4.98 -7.41
C HIS A 249 -5.95 -4.41 -8.79
N TYR A 250 -5.77 -5.28 -9.79
CA TYR A 250 -5.38 -4.89 -11.15
C TYR A 250 -6.35 -3.92 -11.84
N SER A 251 -7.63 -3.88 -11.43
CA SER A 251 -8.61 -2.92 -11.98
C SER A 251 -8.39 -1.47 -11.53
N LEU A 252 -7.66 -1.26 -10.41
CA LEU A 252 -7.40 0.05 -9.82
C LEU A 252 -5.93 0.42 -9.79
N GLY A 253 -5.05 -0.58 -9.87
CA GLY A 253 -3.61 -0.42 -9.84
C GLY A 253 -2.96 -0.67 -11.20
N HIS A 254 -1.65 -0.87 -11.17
CA HIS A 254 -0.88 -1.26 -12.34
C HIS A 254 -0.68 -2.78 -12.33
N PRO A 255 -1.07 -3.52 -13.38
CA PRO A 255 -0.77 -4.94 -13.50
C PRO A 255 0.73 -5.19 -13.37
N ARG A 256 1.09 -6.16 -12.53
CA ARG A 256 2.49 -6.52 -12.28
C ARG A 256 2.62 -8.03 -12.00
N PRO A 257 3.79 -8.63 -12.22
CA PRO A 257 4.04 -9.99 -11.78
C PRO A 257 3.95 -10.10 -10.25
N LEU A 258 3.32 -11.16 -9.75
CA LEU A 258 3.25 -11.47 -8.33
C LEU A 258 3.75 -12.87 -8.08
N SER A 259 4.59 -13.02 -7.05
CA SER A 259 5.02 -14.31 -6.54
C SER A 259 3.87 -15.02 -5.79
N PRO A 260 3.85 -16.37 -5.70
CA PRO A 260 2.78 -17.11 -5.04
C PRO A 260 2.51 -16.73 -3.58
N ASN A 261 3.50 -16.17 -2.89
CA ASN A 261 3.40 -15.68 -1.52
C ASN A 261 2.99 -14.20 -1.41
N VAL A 262 2.57 -13.59 -2.53
CA VAL A 262 1.96 -12.24 -2.58
C VAL A 262 0.53 -12.39 -3.07
N VAL A 263 -0.42 -12.13 -2.19
CA VAL A 263 -1.85 -12.37 -2.44
C VAL A 263 -2.60 -11.05 -2.50
N GLU A 264 -3.17 -10.73 -3.67
CA GLU A 264 -4.01 -9.53 -3.81
C GLU A 264 -5.35 -9.71 -3.09
N VAL A 265 -5.60 -8.78 -2.17
CA VAL A 265 -6.84 -8.70 -1.37
C VAL A 265 -7.44 -7.29 -1.41
N GLY A 266 -7.16 -6.55 -2.47
CA GLY A 266 -7.67 -5.20 -2.64
C GLY A 266 -9.18 -5.13 -2.49
N ALA A 267 -9.65 -4.12 -1.79
CA ALA A 267 -11.06 -3.93 -1.44
C ALA A 267 -11.66 -5.02 -0.51
N MET A 268 -10.85 -5.78 0.24
CA MET A 268 -11.40 -6.79 1.18
C MET A 268 -12.25 -6.18 2.31
N HIS A 269 -12.13 -4.87 2.55
CA HIS A 269 -12.96 -4.11 3.49
C HIS A 269 -14.27 -3.62 2.88
N CYS A 270 -14.40 -3.65 1.55
CA CYS A 270 -15.61 -3.23 0.86
C CYS A 270 -16.73 -4.25 1.03
N ARG A 271 -17.93 -3.75 1.17
CA ARG A 271 -19.14 -4.53 1.34
C ARG A 271 -20.34 -3.87 0.66
N PRO A 272 -21.39 -4.59 0.34
CA PRO A 272 -22.65 -4.01 -0.09
C PRO A 272 -23.17 -2.98 0.92
N ALA A 273 -23.75 -1.90 0.41
CA ALA A 273 -24.35 -0.85 1.23
C ALA A 273 -25.51 -1.42 2.08
N ARG A 274 -25.61 -0.93 3.29
CA ARG A 274 -26.72 -1.15 4.20
C ARG A 274 -27.56 0.12 4.29
N PRO A 275 -28.82 0.06 4.73
CA PRO A 275 -29.59 1.27 5.01
C PRO A 275 -28.84 2.19 5.97
N VAL A 276 -28.83 3.47 5.67
CA VAL A 276 -28.16 4.50 6.50
C VAL A 276 -28.86 4.59 7.85
N ALA A 277 -28.16 4.25 8.93
CA ALA A 277 -28.76 4.16 10.28
C ALA A 277 -29.12 5.54 10.88
N ASP A 278 -28.37 6.60 10.52
CA ASP A 278 -28.69 7.97 10.93
C ASP A 278 -29.95 8.44 10.20
N LYS A 279 -31.07 8.55 10.93
CA LYS A 279 -32.38 8.92 10.37
C LYS A 279 -32.41 10.29 9.69
N GLN A 280 -31.69 11.27 10.23
CA GLN A 280 -31.63 12.61 9.64
C GLN A 280 -30.79 12.58 8.33
N LEU A 281 -29.69 11.85 8.32
CA LEU A 281 -28.88 11.67 7.12
C LEU A 281 -29.65 10.86 6.06
N SER A 282 -30.30 9.76 6.44
CA SER A 282 -31.15 8.99 5.52
C SER A 282 -32.23 9.87 4.90
N HIS A 283 -32.98 10.63 5.72
CA HIS A 283 -34.00 11.58 5.20
C HIS A 283 -33.39 12.65 4.28
N PHE A 284 -32.22 13.18 4.61
CA PHE A 284 -31.52 14.15 3.77
C PHE A 284 -31.10 13.59 2.41
N LEU A 285 -30.70 12.31 2.36
CA LEU A 285 -30.39 11.60 1.12
C LEU A 285 -31.66 11.29 0.33
N ASP A 286 -32.65 10.62 0.95
CA ASP A 286 -33.85 10.11 0.32
C ASP A 286 -34.71 11.24 -0.27
N SER A 287 -34.90 12.34 0.50
CA SER A 287 -35.68 13.49 0.09
C SER A 287 -34.99 14.43 -0.90
N SER A 288 -33.77 14.10 -1.33
CA SER A 288 -33.02 14.95 -2.26
C SER A 288 -33.68 14.96 -3.65
N PRO A 289 -34.11 16.11 -4.17
CA PRO A 289 -34.61 16.21 -5.55
C PRO A 289 -33.46 16.15 -6.58
N THR A 290 -32.23 16.39 -6.15
CA THR A 290 -31.04 16.50 -6.97
C THR A 290 -29.97 15.48 -6.52
N PRO A 291 -28.92 15.22 -7.31
CA PRO A 291 -27.76 14.45 -6.88
C PRO A 291 -27.17 14.95 -5.56
N VAL A 292 -26.47 14.06 -4.86
CA VAL A 292 -25.79 14.36 -3.59
C VAL A 292 -24.29 14.16 -3.75
N ILE A 293 -23.52 15.08 -3.19
CA ILE A 293 -22.06 15.01 -3.12
C ILE A 293 -21.68 14.57 -1.71
N LEU A 294 -20.86 13.53 -1.59
CA LEU A 294 -20.20 13.20 -0.33
C LEU A 294 -18.85 13.92 -0.26
N PHE A 295 -18.55 14.58 0.86
CA PHE A 295 -17.22 15.14 1.14
C PHE A 295 -16.64 14.59 2.43
N SER A 296 -15.45 13.97 2.34
CA SER A 296 -14.71 13.43 3.48
C SER A 296 -13.21 13.42 3.25
N LEU A 297 -12.45 13.96 4.21
CA LEU A 297 -10.99 13.89 4.23
C LEU A 297 -10.46 12.62 4.94
N GLY A 298 -11.33 11.62 5.13
CA GLY A 298 -10.98 10.35 5.76
C GLY A 298 -10.97 10.42 7.29
N SER A 299 -10.15 9.58 7.92
CA SER A 299 -10.07 9.46 9.38
C SER A 299 -8.80 10.08 9.99
N THR A 300 -7.75 10.26 9.20
CA THR A 300 -6.47 10.79 9.66
C THR A 300 -6.43 12.31 9.62
N ILE A 301 -7.07 12.90 8.60
CA ILE A 301 -7.14 14.35 8.39
C ILE A 301 -8.53 14.80 8.83
N ARG A 302 -8.58 15.62 9.88
CA ARG A 302 -9.84 16.13 10.41
C ARG A 302 -10.24 17.38 9.62
N SER A 303 -11.48 17.41 9.12
CA SER A 303 -12.01 18.57 8.38
C SER A 303 -12.04 19.84 9.22
N GLU A 304 -12.18 19.74 10.54
CA GLU A 304 -12.14 20.90 11.46
C GLU A 304 -10.79 21.64 11.46
N GLN A 305 -9.70 20.97 11.02
CA GLN A 305 -8.37 21.56 10.93
C GLN A 305 -8.15 22.39 9.65
N LEU A 306 -9.13 22.43 8.76
CA LEU A 306 -9.08 23.27 7.56
C LEU A 306 -8.84 24.73 7.94
N PRO A 307 -7.91 25.44 7.27
CA PRO A 307 -7.75 26.88 7.41
C PRO A 307 -9.08 27.61 7.19
N LEU A 308 -9.32 28.68 7.94
CA LEU A 308 -10.58 29.42 7.89
C LEU A 308 -10.91 29.90 6.46
N SER A 309 -9.92 30.42 5.73
CA SER A 309 -10.07 30.85 4.34
C SER A 309 -10.55 29.72 3.43
N LEU A 310 -9.90 28.54 3.52
CA LEU A 310 -10.27 27.37 2.72
C LEU A 310 -11.68 26.87 3.09
N ARG A 311 -12.03 26.86 4.39
CA ARG A 311 -13.37 26.49 4.84
C ARG A 311 -14.44 27.46 4.28
N GLN A 312 -14.16 28.74 4.26
CA GLN A 312 -15.05 29.75 3.67
C GLN A 312 -15.21 29.54 2.17
N THR A 313 -14.14 29.29 1.45
CA THR A 313 -14.17 28.94 0.01
C THR A 313 -15.03 27.70 -0.25
N LEU A 314 -14.87 26.64 0.55
CA LEU A 314 -15.70 25.43 0.45
C LEU A 314 -17.19 25.73 0.68
N VAL A 315 -17.52 26.49 1.73
CA VAL A 315 -18.90 26.87 2.05
C VAL A 315 -19.51 27.71 0.93
N SER A 316 -18.78 28.67 0.36
CA SER A 316 -19.24 29.52 -0.75
C SER A 316 -19.49 28.68 -2.00
N ALA A 317 -18.56 27.81 -2.38
CA ALA A 317 -18.74 26.95 -3.53
C ALA A 317 -19.92 25.98 -3.34
N PHE A 318 -20.07 25.37 -2.17
CA PHE A 318 -21.18 24.46 -1.89
C PHE A 318 -22.54 25.18 -1.92
N ARG A 319 -22.62 26.47 -1.51
CA ARG A 319 -23.84 27.28 -1.61
C ARG A 319 -24.29 27.45 -3.06
N ARG A 320 -23.37 27.54 -4.00
CA ARG A 320 -23.67 27.70 -5.43
C ARG A 320 -24.11 26.39 -6.10
N LEU A 321 -23.73 25.22 -5.54
CA LEU A 321 -24.08 23.94 -6.14
C LEU A 321 -25.60 23.72 -6.16
N PRO A 322 -26.18 23.24 -7.27
CA PRO A 322 -27.59 22.82 -7.34
C PRO A 322 -27.81 21.47 -6.63
N TYR A 323 -26.79 20.95 -5.97
CA TYR A 323 -26.73 19.63 -5.35
C TYR A 323 -26.73 19.75 -3.82
N ARG A 324 -27.17 18.67 -3.16
CA ARG A 324 -26.95 18.53 -1.71
C ARG A 324 -25.53 18.03 -1.45
N VAL A 325 -24.96 18.44 -0.31
CA VAL A 325 -23.63 18.03 0.14
C VAL A 325 -23.73 17.39 1.52
N VAL A 326 -23.20 16.19 1.67
CA VAL A 326 -22.95 15.54 2.96
C VAL A 326 -21.47 15.71 3.28
N TRP A 327 -21.18 16.45 4.34
CA TRP A 327 -19.81 16.76 4.73
C TRP A 327 -19.45 16.10 6.06
N LYS A 328 -18.43 15.23 6.05
CA LYS A 328 -17.84 14.70 7.28
C LYS A 328 -17.04 15.80 7.99
N TRP A 329 -17.60 16.30 9.09
CA TRP A 329 -17.09 17.44 9.84
C TRP A 329 -17.06 17.15 11.33
N GLU A 330 -15.87 17.15 11.95
CA GLU A 330 -15.64 16.73 13.35
C GLU A 330 -15.74 17.88 14.35
N GLY A 331 -15.70 19.12 13.88
CA GLY A 331 -15.67 20.32 14.73
C GLY A 331 -17.04 20.83 15.16
N SER A 332 -17.04 22.01 15.77
CA SER A 332 -18.26 22.76 16.11
C SER A 332 -19.05 23.14 14.85
N ALA A 333 -20.28 23.57 15.04
CA ALA A 333 -21.13 24.02 13.95
C ALA A 333 -20.43 25.09 13.10
N ILE A 334 -20.56 24.95 11.77
CA ILE A 334 -20.00 25.92 10.82
C ILE A 334 -20.97 27.08 10.71
N GLU A 335 -20.48 28.29 10.93
CA GLU A 335 -21.25 29.50 10.77
C GLU A 335 -21.68 29.70 9.29
N ASN A 336 -22.89 30.17 9.08
CA ASN A 336 -23.47 30.42 7.76
C ASN A 336 -23.44 29.21 6.81
N LEU A 337 -23.56 27.99 7.36
CA LEU A 337 -23.66 26.77 6.56
C LEU A 337 -24.94 26.85 5.69
N PRO A 338 -24.83 26.63 4.35
CA PRO A 338 -26.00 26.69 3.48
C PRO A 338 -26.93 25.49 3.71
N SER A 339 -28.24 25.67 3.45
CA SER A 339 -29.29 24.68 3.72
C SER A 339 -29.13 23.36 2.89
N ASN A 340 -28.40 23.41 1.78
CA ASN A 340 -28.08 22.23 0.97
C ASN A 340 -26.91 21.42 1.52
N VAL A 341 -26.27 21.80 2.64
CA VAL A 341 -25.14 21.09 3.26
C VAL A 341 -25.55 20.51 4.60
N LEU A 342 -25.32 19.20 4.77
CA LEU A 342 -25.47 18.48 6.04
C LEU A 342 -24.10 18.02 6.55
N THR A 343 -23.76 18.37 7.79
CA THR A 343 -22.51 17.91 8.42
C THR A 343 -22.75 16.78 9.40
N ARG A 344 -21.78 15.86 9.49
CA ARG A 344 -21.75 14.76 10.46
C ARG A 344 -20.31 14.51 10.94
N PRO A 345 -20.09 14.29 12.22
CA PRO A 345 -18.73 14.01 12.76
C PRO A 345 -18.22 12.65 12.29
N TRP A 346 -19.12 11.70 12.05
CA TRP A 346 -18.82 10.38 11.54
C TRP A 346 -19.89 9.90 10.56
N LEU A 347 -19.47 9.13 9.55
CA LEU A 347 -20.34 8.57 8.51
C LEU A 347 -20.04 7.09 8.31
N SER A 348 -21.08 6.29 8.12
CA SER A 348 -20.94 4.96 7.50
C SER A 348 -20.66 5.14 6.00
N GLN A 349 -19.43 5.47 5.65
CA GLN A 349 -19.04 5.94 4.31
C GLN A 349 -19.54 5.03 3.19
N GLN A 350 -19.39 3.70 3.34
CA GLN A 350 -19.84 2.75 2.33
C GLN A 350 -21.37 2.73 2.17
N ASP A 351 -22.12 2.92 3.25
CA ASP A 351 -23.58 2.96 3.21
C ASP A 351 -24.07 4.24 2.50
N VAL A 352 -23.36 5.37 2.71
CA VAL A 352 -23.62 6.63 2.00
C VAL A 352 -23.21 6.52 0.53
N LEU A 353 -22.01 5.99 0.22
CA LEU A 353 -21.56 5.82 -1.16
C LEU A 353 -22.46 4.90 -1.98
N GLY A 354 -23.01 3.85 -1.37
CA GLY A 354 -23.96 2.97 -2.05
C GLY A 354 -25.38 3.52 -2.17
N HIS A 355 -25.66 4.73 -1.68
CA HIS A 355 -26.97 5.34 -1.83
C HIS A 355 -27.18 5.87 -3.26
N PRO A 356 -28.31 5.56 -3.94
CA PRO A 356 -28.52 5.84 -5.37
C PRO A 356 -28.46 7.33 -5.73
N LYS A 357 -28.67 8.22 -4.76
CA LYS A 357 -28.60 9.68 -4.97
C LYS A 357 -27.15 10.22 -4.93
N VAL A 358 -26.17 9.46 -4.43
CA VAL A 358 -24.77 9.92 -4.37
C VAL A 358 -24.15 9.88 -5.77
N ALA A 359 -23.78 11.05 -6.27
CA ALA A 359 -23.30 11.26 -7.63
C ALA A 359 -21.79 11.46 -7.73
N ALA A 360 -21.16 12.00 -6.68
CA ALA A 360 -19.72 12.17 -6.63
C ALA A 360 -19.20 12.12 -5.19
N PHE A 361 -17.94 11.75 -5.04
CA PHE A 361 -17.24 11.71 -3.77
C PHE A 361 -16.02 12.62 -3.79
N MET A 362 -16.06 13.73 -3.07
CA MET A 362 -14.91 14.57 -2.83
C MET A 362 -14.11 13.99 -1.68
N THR A 363 -12.88 13.55 -1.95
CA THR A 363 -12.05 12.77 -1.02
C THR A 363 -10.58 13.20 -1.07
N HIS A 364 -9.85 12.99 0.05
CA HIS A 364 -8.41 13.17 0.09
C HIS A 364 -7.62 12.14 -0.76
N GLY A 365 -8.29 11.10 -1.31
CA GLY A 365 -7.63 10.11 -2.15
C GLY A 365 -6.92 8.98 -1.39
N GLY A 366 -7.25 8.74 -0.12
CA GLY A 366 -6.77 7.53 0.58
C GLY A 366 -7.26 6.27 -0.12
N LEU A 367 -6.38 5.27 -0.26
CA LEU A 367 -6.65 4.08 -1.08
C LEU A 367 -7.95 3.35 -0.70
N LEU A 368 -8.21 3.18 0.61
CA LEU A 368 -9.45 2.53 1.06
C LEU A 368 -10.69 3.27 0.59
N SER A 369 -10.69 4.60 0.71
CA SER A 369 -11.82 5.45 0.28
C SER A 369 -12.03 5.41 -1.24
N LEU A 370 -10.95 5.34 -2.02
CA LEU A 370 -11.05 5.16 -3.47
C LEU A 370 -11.58 3.78 -3.85
N GLN A 371 -11.15 2.74 -3.16
CA GLN A 371 -11.69 1.39 -3.35
C GLN A 371 -13.18 1.32 -3.01
N GLU A 372 -13.61 1.97 -1.94
CA GLU A 372 -15.03 2.09 -1.59
C GLU A 372 -15.82 2.87 -2.65
N ALA A 373 -15.29 4.00 -3.14
CA ALA A 373 -15.92 4.78 -4.19
C ALA A 373 -16.12 3.95 -5.47
N VAL A 374 -15.08 3.26 -5.92
CA VAL A 374 -15.16 2.40 -7.10
C VAL A 374 -16.08 1.21 -6.87
N TYR A 375 -16.00 0.56 -5.70
CA TYR A 375 -16.88 -0.56 -5.37
C TYR A 375 -18.38 -0.18 -5.49
N HIS A 376 -18.72 1.05 -5.11
CA HIS A 376 -20.09 1.58 -5.18
C HIS A 376 -20.41 2.34 -6.49
N GLY A 377 -19.46 2.42 -7.43
CA GLY A 377 -19.68 3.08 -8.71
C GLY A 377 -19.83 4.60 -8.62
N VAL A 378 -19.09 5.25 -7.70
CA VAL A 378 -19.15 6.70 -7.46
C VAL A 378 -17.88 7.37 -7.96
N PRO A 379 -17.96 8.30 -8.94
CA PRO A 379 -16.81 9.06 -9.42
C PRO A 379 -16.27 10.01 -8.34
N VAL A 380 -14.98 10.38 -8.46
CA VAL A 380 -14.28 11.09 -7.39
C VAL A 380 -13.78 12.49 -7.81
N VAL A 381 -13.80 13.41 -6.85
CA VAL A 381 -13.01 14.64 -6.86
C VAL A 381 -11.90 14.46 -5.83
N GLY A 382 -10.68 14.19 -6.28
CA GLY A 382 -9.53 13.88 -5.42
C GLY A 382 -8.81 15.13 -4.97
N LEU A 383 -8.69 15.36 -3.66
CA LEU A 383 -7.93 16.44 -3.02
C LEU A 383 -6.75 15.83 -2.23
N PRO A 384 -5.64 15.44 -2.88
CA PRO A 384 -4.53 14.78 -2.21
C PRO A 384 -3.78 15.75 -1.30
N LEU A 385 -3.51 15.34 -0.08
CA LEU A 385 -2.87 16.16 0.94
C LEU A 385 -1.50 15.64 1.37
N MET A 386 -1.30 14.31 1.41
CA MET A 386 -0.05 13.68 1.85
C MET A 386 0.02 12.19 1.49
N SER A 387 1.17 11.56 1.73
CA SER A 387 1.42 10.12 1.60
C SER A 387 1.15 9.58 0.19
N ASP A 388 0.52 8.42 0.07
CA ASP A 388 0.15 7.76 -1.17
C ASP A 388 -1.02 8.42 -1.93
N GLN A 389 -1.65 9.45 -1.33
CA GLN A 389 -2.85 10.08 -1.87
C GLN A 389 -2.62 10.70 -3.25
N HIS A 390 -1.45 11.33 -3.48
CA HIS A 390 -1.10 11.91 -4.78
C HIS A 390 -1.03 10.86 -5.89
N LEU A 391 -0.41 9.72 -5.61
CA LEU A 391 -0.37 8.58 -6.55
C LEU A 391 -1.78 8.04 -6.79
N ASN A 392 -2.53 7.80 -5.73
CA ASN A 392 -3.87 7.21 -5.81
C ASN A 392 -4.83 8.08 -6.62
N VAL A 393 -4.84 9.41 -6.37
CA VAL A 393 -5.68 10.36 -7.11
C VAL A 393 -5.24 10.45 -8.56
N ARG A 394 -3.91 10.55 -8.83
CA ARG A 394 -3.40 10.56 -10.20
C ARG A 394 -3.81 9.28 -10.96
N GLN A 395 -3.75 8.13 -10.31
CA GLN A 395 -4.21 6.87 -10.88
C GLN A 395 -5.70 6.89 -11.19
N ALA A 396 -6.53 7.39 -10.26
CA ALA A 396 -7.97 7.54 -10.47
C ALA A 396 -8.27 8.43 -11.68
N VAL A 397 -7.57 9.56 -11.82
CA VAL A 397 -7.70 10.47 -12.99
C VAL A 397 -7.25 9.78 -14.28
N THR A 398 -6.13 9.07 -14.26
CA THR A 398 -5.62 8.33 -15.43
C THR A 398 -6.59 7.24 -15.90
N LEU A 399 -7.31 6.64 -14.96
CA LEU A 399 -8.36 5.64 -15.24
C LEU A 399 -9.73 6.26 -15.58
N GLY A 400 -9.84 7.60 -15.67
CA GLY A 400 -11.12 8.26 -15.98
C GLY A 400 -12.15 8.20 -14.85
N LEU A 401 -11.73 7.97 -13.59
CA LEU A 401 -12.65 7.81 -12.46
C LEU A 401 -13.05 9.16 -11.82
N GLY A 402 -12.48 10.27 -12.27
CA GLY A 402 -12.77 11.60 -11.74
C GLY A 402 -11.69 12.62 -12.04
N ARG A 403 -11.66 13.70 -11.25
CA ARG A 403 -10.73 14.82 -11.40
C ARG A 403 -9.90 15.03 -10.15
N GLN A 404 -8.71 15.58 -10.32
CA GLN A 404 -7.85 16.03 -9.23
C GLN A 404 -8.02 17.52 -9.00
N LEU A 405 -8.00 17.91 -7.74
CA LEU A 405 -7.97 19.31 -7.28
C LEU A 405 -6.76 19.46 -6.36
N LEU A 406 -5.83 20.35 -6.68
CA LEU A 406 -4.68 20.63 -5.81
C LEU A 406 -5.09 21.68 -4.78
N LEU A 407 -4.54 21.55 -3.57
CA LEU A 407 -4.87 22.46 -2.46
C LEU A 407 -4.56 23.93 -2.79
N GLU A 408 -3.49 24.14 -3.54
CA GLU A 408 -2.97 25.44 -3.96
C GLU A 408 -3.87 26.13 -4.99
N ASP A 409 -4.64 25.35 -5.76
CA ASP A 409 -5.47 25.84 -6.87
C ASP A 409 -6.94 26.07 -6.44
N ILE A 410 -7.30 25.79 -5.18
CA ILE A 410 -8.68 25.87 -4.72
C ILE A 410 -9.14 27.33 -4.63
N THR A 411 -9.99 27.71 -5.58
CA THR A 411 -10.86 28.88 -5.51
C THR A 411 -12.32 28.42 -5.50
N GLU A 412 -13.25 29.35 -5.25
CA GLU A 412 -14.67 29.05 -5.30
C GLU A 412 -15.09 28.53 -6.69
N ASP A 413 -14.63 29.18 -7.76
CA ASP A 413 -14.96 28.83 -9.13
C ASP A 413 -14.33 27.49 -9.55
N VAL A 414 -13.03 27.29 -9.28
CA VAL A 414 -12.34 26.04 -9.63
C VAL A 414 -12.99 24.85 -8.92
N LEU A 415 -13.37 25.00 -7.66
CA LEU A 415 -14.03 23.93 -6.91
C LEU A 415 -15.43 23.64 -7.48
N TYR A 416 -16.22 24.70 -7.74
CA TYR A 416 -17.54 24.59 -8.34
C TYR A 416 -17.48 23.87 -9.69
N GLU A 417 -16.66 24.36 -10.61
CA GLU A 417 -16.51 23.78 -11.96
C GLU A 417 -15.98 22.35 -11.93
N THR A 418 -15.08 22.03 -11.02
CA THR A 418 -14.55 20.67 -10.88
C THR A 418 -15.65 19.69 -10.45
N ILE A 419 -16.46 20.06 -9.44
CA ILE A 419 -17.56 19.22 -8.97
C ILE A 419 -18.62 19.07 -10.05
N MET A 420 -19.06 20.19 -10.66
CA MET A 420 -20.04 20.17 -11.74
C MET A 420 -19.56 19.28 -12.89
N GLY A 421 -18.31 19.45 -13.34
CA GLY A 421 -17.77 18.67 -14.43
C GLY A 421 -17.63 17.17 -14.15
N VAL A 422 -17.51 16.75 -12.88
CA VAL A 422 -17.52 15.31 -12.53
C VAL A 422 -18.96 14.76 -12.46
N VAL A 423 -19.91 15.56 -12.02
CA VAL A 423 -21.31 15.11 -11.88
C VAL A 423 -22.04 15.10 -13.21
N GLU A 424 -21.79 16.10 -14.05
CA GLU A 424 -22.52 16.31 -15.32
C GLU A 424 -21.94 15.51 -16.50
N ASP A 425 -20.64 15.18 -16.47
CA ASP A 425 -20.03 14.36 -17.51
C ASP A 425 -20.30 12.86 -17.24
N PRO A 426 -21.16 12.22 -18.03
CA PRO A 426 -21.54 10.82 -17.82
C PRO A 426 -20.38 9.84 -18.00
N SER A 427 -19.29 10.26 -18.66
CA SER A 427 -18.13 9.39 -18.91
C SER A 427 -17.49 8.91 -17.63
N PHE A 428 -17.37 9.79 -16.61
CA PHE A 428 -16.83 9.41 -15.30
C PHE A 428 -17.67 8.32 -14.62
N ARG A 429 -19.00 8.46 -14.66
CA ARG A 429 -19.90 7.47 -14.07
C ARG A 429 -19.82 6.15 -14.84
N GLN A 430 -19.77 6.18 -16.14
CA GLN A 430 -19.66 4.99 -16.96
C GLN A 430 -18.35 4.24 -16.66
N GLU A 431 -17.21 4.94 -16.64
CA GLU A 431 -15.92 4.34 -16.38
C GLU A 431 -15.85 3.74 -14.96
N VAL A 432 -16.34 4.47 -13.94
CA VAL A 432 -16.30 3.93 -12.58
C VAL A 432 -17.22 2.71 -12.41
N HIS A 433 -18.33 2.62 -13.15
CA HIS A 433 -19.19 1.44 -13.15
C HIS A 433 -18.49 0.23 -13.77
N GLN A 434 -17.83 0.40 -14.93
CA GLN A 434 -17.03 -0.67 -15.54
C GLN A 434 -15.93 -1.16 -14.58
N ARG A 435 -15.25 -0.25 -13.89
CA ARG A 435 -14.22 -0.61 -12.90
C ARG A 435 -14.81 -1.29 -11.68
N SER A 436 -16.01 -0.90 -11.27
CA SER A 436 -16.76 -1.55 -10.18
C SER A 436 -17.10 -3.01 -10.52
N GLU A 437 -17.54 -3.26 -11.75
CA GLU A 437 -17.79 -4.61 -12.24
C GLU A 437 -16.52 -5.45 -12.22
N LEU A 438 -15.42 -4.96 -12.82
CA LEU A 438 -14.13 -5.64 -12.80
C LEU A 438 -13.60 -5.90 -11.39
N LEU A 439 -13.81 -4.95 -10.45
CA LEU A 439 -13.39 -5.11 -9.05
C LEU A 439 -14.18 -6.22 -8.34
N ARG A 440 -15.44 -6.41 -8.69
CA ARG A 440 -16.34 -7.40 -8.07
C ARG A 440 -16.35 -8.74 -8.78
N ASP A 441 -15.95 -8.79 -10.06
CA ASP A 441 -15.88 -10.01 -10.86
C ASP A 441 -14.60 -10.78 -10.51
N GLN A 442 -14.69 -11.60 -9.47
CA GLN A 442 -13.60 -12.42 -8.96
C GLN A 442 -14.09 -13.82 -8.61
N GLU A 443 -13.26 -14.83 -8.83
CA GLU A 443 -13.55 -16.24 -8.48
C GLU A 443 -13.97 -16.39 -7.01
N THR A 444 -13.34 -15.64 -6.11
CA THR A 444 -13.67 -15.53 -4.69
C THR A 444 -13.50 -14.10 -4.21
N THR A 445 -14.27 -13.70 -3.21
CA THR A 445 -14.14 -12.34 -2.67
C THR A 445 -12.74 -12.12 -2.09
N PRO A 446 -12.19 -10.89 -2.16
CA PRO A 446 -10.89 -10.58 -1.56
C PRO A 446 -10.81 -10.98 -0.08
N LEU A 447 -11.90 -10.81 0.67
CA LEU A 447 -11.97 -11.21 2.07
C LEU A 447 -11.86 -12.73 2.24
N ASN A 448 -12.61 -13.52 1.46
CA ASN A 448 -12.52 -14.98 1.52
C ASN A 448 -11.14 -15.48 1.09
N ARG A 449 -10.50 -14.83 0.12
CA ARG A 449 -9.12 -15.10 -0.27
C ARG A 449 -8.14 -14.84 0.88
N ALA A 450 -8.29 -13.70 1.58
CA ALA A 450 -7.47 -13.38 2.75
C ALA A 450 -7.65 -14.44 3.87
N VAL A 451 -8.88 -14.86 4.14
CA VAL A 451 -9.20 -15.94 5.10
C VAL A 451 -8.54 -17.24 4.67
N TYR A 452 -8.75 -17.68 3.43
CA TYR A 452 -8.16 -18.92 2.91
C TYR A 452 -6.65 -18.99 3.10
N TRP A 453 -5.95 -17.91 2.73
CA TRP A 453 -4.50 -17.86 2.83
C TRP A 453 -3.99 -17.74 4.27
N SER A 454 -4.75 -17.07 5.15
CA SER A 454 -4.46 -17.07 6.59
C SER A 454 -4.55 -18.48 7.18
N GLU A 455 -5.62 -19.21 6.85
CA GLU A 455 -5.80 -20.60 7.25
C GLU A 455 -4.80 -21.55 6.58
N HIS A 456 -4.36 -21.26 5.34
CA HIS A 456 -3.29 -22.00 4.69
C HIS A 456 -2.00 -21.95 5.49
N VAL A 457 -1.60 -20.75 5.94
CA VAL A 457 -0.42 -20.55 6.79
C VAL A 457 -0.57 -21.30 8.12
N LEU A 458 -1.77 -21.28 8.73
CA LEU A 458 -2.07 -22.04 9.95
C LEU A 458 -1.93 -23.55 9.73
N ARG A 459 -2.56 -24.09 8.70
CA ARG A 459 -2.54 -25.54 8.40
C ARG A 459 -1.15 -26.09 8.13
N HIS A 460 -0.27 -25.28 7.55
CA HIS A 460 1.06 -25.72 7.12
C HIS A 460 2.19 -25.22 8.03
N GLY A 461 1.86 -24.52 9.14
CA GLY A 461 2.85 -23.97 10.07
C GLY A 461 3.77 -22.93 9.41
N GLY A 462 3.26 -22.20 8.41
CA GLY A 462 3.98 -21.25 7.58
C GLY A 462 3.72 -21.45 6.09
N ALA A 463 4.53 -20.83 5.24
CA ALA A 463 4.40 -20.94 3.79
C ALA A 463 5.76 -21.03 3.08
N THR A 464 6.70 -21.79 3.63
CA THR A 464 8.08 -21.93 3.09
C THR A 464 8.11 -22.45 1.66
N HIS A 465 7.17 -23.29 1.29
CA HIS A 465 7.02 -23.85 -0.07
C HIS A 465 6.61 -22.80 -1.13
N LEU A 466 6.18 -21.61 -0.72
CA LEU A 466 5.85 -20.50 -1.61
C LEU A 466 7.01 -19.50 -1.75
N LYS A 467 8.09 -19.67 -0.97
CA LYS A 467 9.19 -18.74 -0.93
C LYS A 467 10.06 -18.86 -2.17
N SER A 468 10.26 -17.74 -2.86
CA SER A 468 11.15 -17.68 -4.03
C SER A 468 12.62 -17.80 -3.62
N ALA A 469 13.43 -18.53 -4.39
CA ALA A 469 14.89 -18.55 -4.23
C ALA A 469 15.55 -17.17 -4.37
N ALA A 470 14.86 -16.21 -4.99
CA ALA A 470 15.32 -14.83 -5.12
C ALA A 470 15.61 -14.14 -3.77
N VAL A 471 14.96 -14.58 -2.68
CA VAL A 471 15.18 -14.05 -1.33
C VAL A 471 16.58 -14.31 -0.80
N ASP A 472 17.19 -15.42 -1.23
CA ASP A 472 18.49 -15.87 -0.73
C ASP A 472 19.65 -15.39 -1.63
N LEU A 473 19.35 -14.76 -2.78
CA LEU A 473 20.37 -14.27 -3.71
C LEU A 473 20.91 -12.89 -3.29
N PRO A 474 22.21 -12.70 -3.26
CA PRO A 474 22.79 -11.36 -3.15
C PRO A 474 22.43 -10.53 -4.39
N ILE A 475 22.37 -9.20 -4.24
CA ILE A 475 21.87 -8.30 -5.27
C ILE A 475 22.59 -8.42 -6.63
N TYR A 476 23.88 -8.72 -6.63
CA TYR A 476 24.65 -8.85 -7.88
C TYR A 476 24.28 -10.12 -8.66
N GLN A 477 23.87 -11.20 -7.98
CA GLN A 477 23.35 -12.42 -8.63
C GLN A 477 21.89 -12.21 -9.06
N TYR A 478 21.08 -11.59 -8.21
CA TYR A 478 19.69 -11.26 -8.55
C TYR A 478 19.60 -10.39 -9.82
N LEU A 479 20.51 -9.43 -9.97
CA LEU A 479 20.62 -8.59 -11.16
C LEU A 479 21.46 -9.19 -12.30
N LEU A 480 21.93 -10.42 -12.15
CA LEU A 480 22.78 -11.14 -13.13
C LEU A 480 24.05 -10.35 -13.54
N LEU A 481 24.60 -9.53 -12.64
CA LEU A 481 25.81 -8.75 -12.93
C LEU A 481 27.03 -9.65 -13.16
N ASP A 482 27.14 -10.74 -12.41
CA ASP A 482 28.15 -11.79 -12.60
C ASP A 482 28.05 -12.43 -14.00
N VAL A 483 26.85 -12.82 -14.42
CA VAL A 483 26.60 -13.37 -15.77
C VAL A 483 26.90 -12.33 -16.84
N THR A 484 26.46 -11.09 -16.64
CA THR A 484 26.73 -9.97 -17.57
C THR A 484 28.23 -9.73 -17.73
N CYS A 485 29.00 -9.77 -16.63
CA CYS A 485 30.46 -9.64 -16.67
C CYS A 485 31.10 -10.78 -17.45
N VAL A 486 30.68 -12.04 -17.26
CA VAL A 486 31.19 -13.20 -18.00
C VAL A 486 30.88 -13.04 -19.51
N LEU A 487 29.64 -12.74 -19.87
CA LEU A 487 29.24 -12.56 -21.28
C LEU A 487 30.00 -11.41 -21.95
N ALA A 488 30.15 -10.28 -21.26
CA ALA A 488 30.93 -9.14 -21.75
C ALA A 488 32.40 -9.51 -21.96
N SER A 489 33.01 -10.26 -21.01
CA SER A 489 34.38 -10.73 -21.13
C SER A 489 34.56 -11.65 -22.34
N VAL A 490 33.67 -12.61 -22.56
CA VAL A 490 33.68 -13.49 -23.73
C VAL A 490 33.56 -12.68 -25.03
N ALA A 491 32.64 -11.71 -25.08
CA ALA A 491 32.46 -10.84 -26.24
C ALA A 491 33.73 -10.02 -26.56
N ILE A 492 34.37 -9.47 -25.50
CA ILE A 492 35.62 -8.69 -25.65
C ILE A 492 36.74 -9.61 -26.17
N VAL A 493 36.92 -10.81 -25.62
CA VAL A 493 37.94 -11.77 -26.10
C VAL A 493 37.68 -12.13 -27.55
N ALA A 494 36.44 -12.46 -27.93
CA ALA A 494 36.09 -12.76 -29.31
C ALA A 494 36.38 -11.57 -30.25
N ALA A 495 36.03 -10.35 -29.85
CA ALA A 495 36.32 -9.15 -30.63
C ALA A 495 37.84 -8.93 -30.80
N LEU A 496 38.62 -9.14 -29.76
CA LEU A 496 40.10 -9.04 -29.82
C LEU A 496 40.70 -10.10 -30.74
N LEU A 497 40.20 -11.33 -30.72
CA LEU A 497 40.62 -12.41 -31.62
C LEU A 497 40.31 -12.07 -33.08
N VAL A 498 39.11 -11.62 -33.37
CA VAL A 498 38.71 -11.17 -34.72
C VAL A 498 39.59 -10.00 -35.18
N TRP A 499 39.82 -9.02 -34.35
CA TRP A 499 40.70 -7.88 -34.67
C TRP A 499 42.13 -8.34 -34.96
N TRP A 500 42.65 -9.27 -34.14
CA TRP A 500 44.01 -9.84 -34.34
C TRP A 500 44.14 -10.61 -35.67
N ILE A 501 43.12 -11.44 -36.00
CA ILE A 501 43.08 -12.18 -37.28
C ILE A 501 43.02 -11.20 -38.46
N LEU A 502 42.13 -10.22 -38.42
CA LEU A 502 42.02 -9.20 -39.48
C LEU A 502 43.30 -8.40 -39.63
N ARG A 503 43.95 -8.01 -38.55
CA ARG A 503 45.25 -7.32 -38.57
C ARG A 503 46.36 -8.19 -39.13
N ALA A 504 46.39 -9.47 -38.80
CA ALA A 504 47.35 -10.43 -39.36
C ALA A 504 47.15 -10.63 -40.88
N ALA A 505 45.89 -10.81 -41.31
CA ALA A 505 45.52 -10.93 -42.73
C ALA A 505 45.90 -9.66 -43.52
N LEU A 506 45.60 -8.47 -42.98
CA LEU A 506 45.97 -7.20 -43.61
C LEU A 506 47.52 -7.07 -43.74
N ARG A 507 48.25 -7.40 -42.70
CA ARG A 507 49.74 -7.40 -42.75
C ARG A 507 50.26 -8.38 -43.79
N ALA A 508 49.69 -9.57 -43.91
CA ALA A 508 50.06 -10.55 -44.93
C ALA A 508 49.77 -10.04 -46.34
N LEU A 509 48.61 -9.44 -46.57
CA LEU A 509 48.19 -8.82 -47.81
C LEU A 509 49.18 -7.69 -48.25
N LEU A 510 49.47 -6.79 -47.33
CA LEU A 510 50.42 -5.68 -47.56
C LEU A 510 51.84 -6.19 -47.90
N LYS A 511 52.29 -7.27 -47.23
CA LYS A 511 53.59 -7.92 -47.56
C LYS A 511 53.53 -8.56 -48.96
N ALA A 512 52.45 -9.23 -49.34
CA ALA A 512 52.30 -9.80 -50.66
C ALA A 512 52.29 -8.72 -51.77
N LEU A 513 51.52 -7.62 -51.57
CA LEU A 513 51.52 -6.49 -52.51
C LEU A 513 52.91 -5.84 -52.68
N LYS A 514 53.66 -5.65 -51.57
CA LYS A 514 55.05 -5.13 -51.65
C LYS A 514 55.99 -6.07 -52.43
N ARG A 515 55.84 -7.39 -52.29
CA ARG A 515 56.62 -8.36 -53.05
C ARG A 515 56.31 -8.32 -54.54
N THR A 516 55.01 -8.22 -54.90
CA THR A 516 54.57 -8.14 -56.29
C THR A 516 55.02 -6.86 -56.96
N THR A 517 54.93 -5.69 -56.27
CA THR A 517 55.44 -4.41 -56.79
C THR A 517 56.95 -4.45 -56.99
N LYS A 518 57.72 -5.03 -56.04
CA LYS A 518 59.16 -5.16 -56.18
C LYS A 518 59.58 -6.05 -57.36
N SER A 519 58.84 -7.16 -57.60
CA SER A 519 59.03 -8.03 -58.75
C SER A 519 58.70 -7.35 -60.08
N LEU A 520 57.64 -6.56 -60.13
CA LEU A 520 57.29 -5.77 -61.34
C LEU A 520 58.32 -4.71 -61.65
N LEU A 521 58.79 -3.95 -60.63
CA LEU A 521 59.86 -2.97 -60.81
C LEU A 521 61.18 -3.60 -61.24
N GLN A 522 61.55 -4.76 -60.77
CA GLN A 522 62.74 -5.51 -61.25
C GLN A 522 62.58 -5.96 -62.71
N LYS A 523 61.40 -6.44 -63.12
CA LYS A 523 61.14 -6.78 -64.54
C LYS A 523 61.20 -5.58 -65.46
N VAL A 524 60.66 -4.44 -65.08
CA VAL A 524 60.74 -3.18 -65.84
C VAL A 524 62.19 -2.68 -65.92
N SER A 525 62.98 -2.73 -64.86
CA SER A 525 64.41 -2.32 -64.86
C SER A 525 65.31 -3.23 -65.70
N VAL A 526 64.94 -4.50 -65.90
CA VAL A 526 65.67 -5.42 -66.79
C VAL A 526 65.34 -5.11 -68.27
N HIS A 527 64.08 -4.72 -68.61
CA HIS A 527 63.71 -4.34 -69.96
C HIS A 527 64.37 -3.04 -70.43
N VAL A 528 64.51 -2.06 -69.52
CA VAL A 528 65.18 -0.75 -69.82
C VAL A 528 66.72 -0.86 -69.95
N LYS A 529 67.34 -2.00 -69.58
CA LYS A 529 68.79 -2.25 -69.74
C LYS A 529 69.16 -3.05 -71.00
N VAL A 530 68.15 -3.44 -71.83
CA VAL A 530 68.32 -4.24 -73.04
C VAL A 530 68.03 -3.43 -74.30
N GLU A 531 67.54 -2.17 -74.20
CA GLU A 531 67.56 -1.14 -75.25
C GLU A 531 68.80 -0.20 -75.05
#